data_f4afcb29dc6342f7e6ae993c49c14d0b
#
_entry.id   f4afcb29dc6342f7e6ae993c49c14d0b
#
_cell.length_a   1.000
_cell.length_b   1.000
_cell.length_c   1.000
_cell.angle_alpha   90.00
_cell.angle_beta   90.00
_cell.angle_gamma   90.00
#
_symmetry.space_group_name_H-M   'P 1'
#
loop_
_entity.id
_entity.type
_entity.pdbx_description
1 polymer ?
#
loop_
_entity_poly.entity_id
_entity_poly.type
_entity_poly.pdbx_seq_one_letter_code
_entity_poly.pdbx_strand_id
1 'polypeptide(L)'
;EVKNGQKALESIHPTIDHILAETQGIIVYQEQVMEIAQVMAGYTLGGADLLRRAMGKKIAEEMAKERPKFIEGSVANGVDKKKAGEVFDLLEKFANYGFNKSHAAAYAVVSYQTAWLKANHPVEFMAGVMNCDIHLTDKLAAYFQEVKKELGLPYTPPCVNRSEAGFTVRDGALVYALGALKGVGVEAMK
;
A
#
# COMPACT_ATOMS: atom_id res chain seq x y z
N GLU A 1 -9.65 -8.24 -13.76
CA GLU A 1 -10.14 -8.63 -15.10
C GLU A 1 -9.13 -8.25 -16.19
N VAL A 2 -8.74 -6.95 -16.34
CA VAL A 2 -7.78 -6.50 -17.35
C VAL A 2 -6.43 -7.17 -17.19
N LYS A 3 -5.86 -7.21 -15.98
CA LYS A 3 -4.58 -7.86 -15.66
C LYS A 3 -4.56 -9.35 -16.07
N ASN A 4 -5.70 -10.02 -16.00
CA ASN A 4 -5.83 -11.45 -16.32
C ASN A 4 -6.31 -11.70 -17.76
N GLY A 5 -6.36 -10.66 -18.61
CA GLY A 5 -6.79 -10.79 -20.00
C GLY A 5 -8.29 -11.04 -20.22
N GLN A 6 -9.11 -10.93 -19.17
CA GLN A 6 -10.57 -11.16 -19.24
C GLN A 6 -11.33 -9.94 -19.79
N LYS A 7 -10.72 -8.76 -19.73
CA LYS A 7 -11.25 -7.49 -20.25
C LYS A 7 -10.15 -6.74 -20.98
N ALA A 8 -10.48 -6.13 -22.11
CA ALA A 8 -9.54 -5.24 -22.81
C ALA A 8 -9.28 -3.96 -22.00
N LEU A 9 -8.07 -3.44 -22.10
CA LEU A 9 -7.72 -2.13 -21.54
C LEU A 9 -8.51 -1.05 -22.26
N GLU A 10 -9.29 -0.26 -21.54
CA GLU A 10 -9.97 0.91 -22.08
C GLU A 10 -9.01 2.11 -22.09
N SER A 11 -8.66 2.60 -23.29
CA SER A 11 -7.83 3.80 -23.43
C SER A 11 -8.62 5.05 -23.01
N ILE A 12 -8.05 5.82 -22.09
CA ILE A 12 -8.56 7.15 -21.78
C ILE A 12 -8.17 8.11 -22.90
N HIS A 13 -6.90 8.14 -23.27
CA HIS A 13 -6.37 8.89 -24.41
C HIS A 13 -4.99 8.33 -24.79
N PRO A 14 -4.68 8.13 -26.09
CA PRO A 14 -3.42 7.52 -26.54
C PRO A 14 -2.16 8.19 -25.98
N THR A 15 -2.19 9.51 -25.80
CA THR A 15 -1.07 10.30 -25.29
C THR A 15 -0.67 9.91 -23.85
N ILE A 16 -1.60 9.37 -23.05
CA ILE A 16 -1.37 9.05 -21.63
C ILE A 16 -1.50 7.55 -21.30
N ASP A 17 -1.80 6.72 -22.29
CA ASP A 17 -1.98 5.28 -22.08
C ASP A 17 -0.70 4.62 -21.50
N HIS A 18 0.48 5.07 -21.94
CA HIS A 18 1.75 4.57 -21.42
C HIS A 18 1.95 4.88 -19.93
N ILE A 19 1.44 6.03 -19.44
CA ILE A 19 1.50 6.42 -18.02
C ILE A 19 0.61 5.50 -17.17
N LEU A 20 -0.52 5.07 -17.74
CA LEU A 20 -1.52 4.27 -17.05
C LEU A 20 -1.36 2.76 -17.24
N ALA A 21 -0.41 2.33 -18.06
CA ALA A 21 -0.20 0.91 -18.37
C ALA A 21 0.06 0.06 -17.10
N GLU A 22 0.88 0.55 -16.19
CA GLU A 22 1.19 -0.16 -14.93
C GLU A 22 -0.01 -0.34 -13.99
N THR A 23 -1.01 0.56 -14.10
CA THR A 23 -2.22 0.57 -13.27
C THR A 23 -3.47 0.16 -14.06
N GLN A 24 -3.28 -0.54 -15.18
CA GLN A 24 -4.35 -1.11 -16.00
C GLN A 24 -5.39 -0.05 -16.48
N GLY A 25 -4.90 1.13 -16.87
CA GLY A 25 -5.72 2.23 -17.40
C GLY A 25 -6.39 3.10 -16.34
N ILE A 26 -6.10 2.88 -15.05
CA ILE A 26 -6.70 3.62 -13.95
C ILE A 26 -5.67 4.59 -13.35
N ILE A 27 -6.09 5.82 -13.04
CA ILE A 27 -5.27 6.77 -12.30
C ILE A 27 -5.27 6.36 -10.83
N VAL A 28 -4.10 5.99 -10.30
CA VAL A 28 -3.92 5.54 -8.92
C VAL A 28 -2.93 6.44 -8.17
N TYR A 29 -1.84 6.82 -8.82
CA TYR A 29 -0.75 7.53 -8.19
C TYR A 29 -0.81 9.04 -8.43
N GLN A 30 -0.40 9.81 -7.43
CA GLN A 30 -0.23 11.26 -7.54
C GLN A 30 0.79 11.62 -8.63
N GLU A 31 1.82 10.81 -8.80
CA GLU A 31 2.83 10.96 -9.83
C GLU A 31 2.24 10.83 -11.24
N GLN A 32 1.25 9.95 -11.44
CA GLN A 32 0.53 9.85 -12.72
C GLN A 32 -0.26 11.13 -13.03
N VAL A 33 -0.89 11.75 -12.02
CA VAL A 33 -1.58 13.04 -12.20
C VAL A 33 -0.62 14.11 -12.68
N MET A 34 0.58 14.18 -12.08
CA MET A 34 1.60 15.14 -12.47
C MET A 34 2.13 14.88 -13.89
N GLU A 35 2.42 13.63 -14.21
CA GLU A 35 2.93 13.22 -15.52
C GLU A 35 1.90 13.46 -16.64
N ILE A 36 0.62 13.18 -16.40
CA ILE A 36 -0.46 13.50 -17.32
C ILE A 36 -0.53 15.01 -17.58
N ALA A 37 -0.43 15.84 -16.54
CA ALA A 37 -0.42 17.28 -16.71
C ALA A 37 0.77 17.77 -17.54
N GLN A 38 1.95 17.18 -17.37
CA GLN A 38 3.14 17.51 -18.15
C GLN A 38 2.99 17.07 -19.61
N VAL A 39 2.66 15.82 -19.85
CA VAL A 39 2.62 15.22 -21.20
C VAL A 39 1.44 15.76 -22.02
N MET A 40 0.27 15.87 -21.42
CA MET A 40 -0.95 16.26 -22.13
C MET A 40 -1.11 17.77 -22.25
N ALA A 41 -0.80 18.51 -21.18
CA ALA A 41 -1.08 19.95 -21.11
C ALA A 41 0.17 20.85 -21.05
N GLY A 42 1.38 20.24 -21.15
CA GLY A 42 2.64 20.99 -21.23
C GLY A 42 3.05 21.68 -19.92
N TYR A 43 2.59 21.18 -18.77
CA TYR A 43 3.01 21.71 -17.48
C TYR A 43 4.49 21.47 -17.22
N THR A 44 5.15 22.42 -16.57
CA THR A 44 6.44 22.15 -15.94
C THR A 44 6.26 21.21 -14.74
N LEU A 45 7.31 20.58 -14.27
CA LEU A 45 7.26 19.72 -13.08
C LEU A 45 6.72 20.47 -11.86
N GLY A 46 7.20 21.70 -11.62
CA GLY A 46 6.72 22.55 -10.54
C GLY A 46 5.23 22.94 -10.70
N GLY A 47 4.79 23.26 -11.93
CA GLY A 47 3.39 23.53 -12.23
C GLY A 47 2.50 22.32 -12.01
N ALA A 48 2.94 21.14 -12.39
CA ALA A 48 2.22 19.89 -12.15
C ALA A 48 2.10 19.56 -10.65
N ASP A 49 3.14 19.83 -9.84
CA ASP A 49 3.06 19.67 -8.38
C ASP A 49 2.09 20.65 -7.74
N LEU A 50 2.06 21.91 -8.22
CA LEU A 50 1.06 22.89 -7.76
C LEU A 50 -0.37 22.43 -8.09
N LEU A 51 -0.61 21.96 -9.31
CA LEU A 51 -1.90 21.38 -9.71
C LEU A 51 -2.29 20.22 -8.79
N ARG A 52 -1.39 19.27 -8.57
CA ARG A 52 -1.62 18.13 -7.67
C ARG A 52 -2.01 18.58 -6.26
N ARG A 53 -1.32 19.59 -5.72
CA ARG A 53 -1.61 20.14 -4.38
C ARG A 53 -2.96 20.83 -4.33
N ALA A 54 -3.30 21.63 -5.36
CA ALA A 54 -4.59 22.32 -5.47
C ALA A 54 -5.75 21.28 -5.49
N MET A 55 -5.60 20.26 -6.30
CA MET A 55 -6.54 19.14 -6.38
C MET A 55 -6.69 18.42 -5.02
N GLY A 56 -5.57 18.06 -4.36
CA GLY A 56 -5.59 17.34 -3.09
C GLY A 56 -6.20 18.13 -1.92
N LYS A 57 -6.08 19.47 -1.95
CA LYS A 57 -6.66 20.35 -0.93
C LYS A 57 -8.08 20.83 -1.24
N LYS A 58 -8.63 20.45 -2.39
CA LYS A 58 -9.98 20.89 -2.88
C LYS A 58 -10.17 22.41 -2.88
N ILE A 59 -9.13 23.16 -3.25
CA ILE A 59 -9.21 24.63 -3.30
C ILE A 59 -9.94 25.01 -4.58
N ALA A 60 -11.26 25.25 -4.46
CA ALA A 60 -12.13 25.51 -5.60
C ALA A 60 -11.66 26.68 -6.48
N GLU A 61 -11.13 27.74 -5.89
CA GLU A 61 -10.61 28.91 -6.62
C GLU A 61 -9.37 28.58 -7.46
N GLU A 62 -8.47 27.73 -6.94
CA GLU A 62 -7.28 27.28 -7.68
C GLU A 62 -7.69 26.32 -8.80
N MET A 63 -8.62 25.41 -8.52
CA MET A 63 -9.14 24.48 -9.51
C MET A 63 -9.83 25.20 -10.68
N ALA A 64 -10.60 26.25 -10.39
CA ALA A 64 -11.25 27.08 -11.41
C ALA A 64 -10.23 27.79 -12.33
N LYS A 65 -9.03 28.09 -11.85
CA LYS A 65 -7.93 28.67 -12.63
C LYS A 65 -7.16 27.60 -13.42
N GLU A 66 -6.91 26.45 -12.81
CA GLU A 66 -6.12 25.38 -13.42
C GLU A 66 -6.87 24.65 -14.56
N ARG A 67 -8.21 24.53 -14.46
CA ARG A 67 -9.01 23.86 -15.49
C ARG A 67 -8.86 24.47 -16.88
N PRO A 68 -9.08 25.78 -17.10
CA PRO A 68 -8.89 26.38 -18.41
C PRO A 68 -7.44 26.26 -18.89
N LYS A 69 -6.46 26.47 -18.03
CA LYS A 69 -5.04 26.35 -18.36
C LYS A 69 -4.68 24.94 -18.83
N PHE A 70 -5.18 23.89 -18.16
CA PHE A 70 -4.97 22.50 -18.58
C PHE A 70 -5.60 22.25 -19.96
N ILE A 71 -6.83 22.72 -20.19
CA ILE A 71 -7.53 22.54 -21.47
C ILE A 71 -6.80 23.28 -22.59
N GLU A 72 -6.40 24.53 -22.38
CA GLU A 72 -5.65 25.32 -23.36
C GLU A 72 -4.32 24.69 -23.73
N GLY A 73 -3.54 24.24 -22.72
CA GLY A 73 -2.29 23.52 -22.93
C GLY A 73 -2.47 22.20 -23.69
N SER A 74 -3.52 21.45 -23.37
CA SER A 74 -3.84 20.20 -24.05
C SER A 74 -4.24 20.44 -25.51
N VAL A 75 -5.03 21.46 -25.77
CA VAL A 75 -5.42 21.84 -27.16
C VAL A 75 -4.20 22.29 -27.96
N ALA A 76 -3.28 23.05 -27.37
CA ALA A 76 -2.04 23.43 -28.00
C ALA A 76 -1.17 22.22 -28.38
N ASN A 77 -1.28 21.13 -27.64
CA ASN A 77 -0.63 19.85 -27.92
C ASN A 77 -1.47 18.90 -28.81
N GLY A 78 -2.52 19.41 -29.45
CA GLY A 78 -3.31 18.65 -30.42
C GLY A 78 -4.41 17.77 -29.84
N VAL A 79 -4.73 17.92 -28.55
CA VAL A 79 -5.81 17.15 -27.91
C VAL A 79 -7.16 17.87 -28.13
N ASP A 80 -8.21 17.10 -28.42
CA ASP A 80 -9.56 17.64 -28.53
C ASP A 80 -10.00 18.32 -27.21
N LYS A 81 -10.63 19.52 -27.35
CA LYS A 81 -11.04 20.34 -26.20
C LYS A 81 -11.98 19.61 -25.23
N LYS A 82 -12.95 18.86 -25.78
CA LYS A 82 -13.90 18.09 -24.97
C LYS A 82 -13.18 16.98 -24.21
N LYS A 83 -12.28 16.27 -24.92
CA LYS A 83 -11.49 15.19 -24.33
C LYS A 83 -10.55 15.70 -23.24
N ALA A 84 -9.90 16.84 -23.44
CA ALA A 84 -9.09 17.50 -22.43
C ALA A 84 -9.90 17.82 -21.16
N GLY A 85 -11.13 18.31 -21.33
CA GLY A 85 -12.05 18.54 -20.21
C GLY A 85 -12.41 17.27 -19.46
N GLU A 86 -12.75 16.19 -20.17
CA GLU A 86 -13.04 14.88 -19.57
C GLU A 86 -11.86 14.32 -18.77
N VAL A 87 -10.65 14.47 -19.29
CA VAL A 87 -9.43 14.04 -18.58
C VAL A 87 -9.20 14.88 -17.33
N PHE A 88 -9.38 16.22 -17.42
CA PHE A 88 -9.25 17.06 -16.23
C PHE A 88 -10.25 16.69 -15.14
N ASP A 89 -11.50 16.43 -15.50
CA ASP A 89 -12.55 16.01 -14.56
C ASP A 89 -12.21 14.65 -13.90
N LEU A 90 -11.56 13.75 -14.64
CA LEU A 90 -11.02 12.51 -14.08
C LEU A 90 -9.86 12.78 -13.10
N LEU A 91 -8.91 13.63 -13.46
CA LEU A 91 -7.81 14.03 -12.58
C LEU A 91 -8.32 14.64 -11.28
N GLU A 92 -9.29 15.54 -11.36
CA GLU A 92 -9.92 16.16 -10.20
C GLU A 92 -10.59 15.13 -9.28
N LYS A 93 -11.32 14.19 -9.87
CA LYS A 93 -11.99 13.12 -9.14
C LYS A 93 -11.00 12.22 -8.39
N PHE A 94 -9.88 11.86 -9.03
CA PHE A 94 -8.91 10.92 -8.48
C PHE A 94 -7.81 11.57 -7.62
N ALA A 95 -7.54 12.85 -7.79
CA ALA A 95 -6.48 13.55 -7.03
C ALA A 95 -6.71 13.53 -5.52
N ASN A 96 -7.96 13.42 -5.06
CA ASN A 96 -8.31 13.26 -3.65
C ASN A 96 -7.98 11.88 -3.08
N TYR A 97 -7.84 10.88 -3.92
CA TYR A 97 -7.56 9.49 -3.58
C TYR A 97 -6.18 9.05 -4.08
N GLY A 98 -5.46 9.94 -4.76
CA GLY A 98 -4.15 9.65 -5.31
C GLY A 98 -3.15 9.23 -4.23
N PHE A 99 -2.56 8.05 -4.41
CA PHE A 99 -1.59 7.49 -3.48
C PHE A 99 -0.16 7.89 -3.92
N ASN A 100 0.72 8.16 -2.95
CA ASN A 100 2.12 8.46 -3.27
C ASN A 100 2.84 7.16 -3.66
N LYS A 101 3.37 7.10 -4.89
CA LYS A 101 4.04 5.91 -5.42
C LYS A 101 5.33 5.59 -4.68
N SER A 102 6.09 6.60 -4.27
CA SER A 102 7.31 6.41 -3.50
C SER A 102 7.02 5.78 -2.14
N HIS A 103 5.91 6.16 -1.48
CA HIS A 103 5.45 5.53 -0.26
C HIS A 103 5.08 4.06 -0.51
N ALA A 104 4.34 3.77 -1.59
CA ALA A 104 3.99 2.39 -1.97
C ALA A 104 5.23 1.54 -2.21
N ALA A 105 6.24 2.08 -2.91
CA ALA A 105 7.49 1.37 -3.18
C ALA A 105 8.25 1.03 -1.90
N ALA A 106 8.35 1.99 -0.95
CA ALA A 106 9.00 1.74 0.33
C ALA A 106 8.30 0.64 1.14
N TYR A 107 6.97 0.68 1.21
CA TYR A 107 6.20 -0.37 1.90
C TYR A 107 6.20 -1.71 1.17
N ALA A 108 6.33 -1.73 -0.15
CA ALA A 108 6.50 -2.96 -0.91
C ALA A 108 7.78 -3.71 -0.51
N VAL A 109 8.87 -2.99 -0.23
CA VAL A 109 10.11 -3.59 0.30
C VAL A 109 9.86 -4.25 1.65
N VAL A 110 9.18 -3.57 2.58
CA VAL A 110 8.83 -4.13 3.90
C VAL A 110 7.93 -5.35 3.74
N SER A 111 6.92 -5.29 2.88
CA SER A 111 6.03 -6.41 2.59
C SER A 111 6.78 -7.61 2.03
N TYR A 112 7.73 -7.37 1.11
CA TYR A 112 8.59 -8.41 0.57
C TYR A 112 9.47 -9.03 1.67
N GLN A 113 10.11 -8.21 2.51
CA GLN A 113 10.97 -8.70 3.60
C GLN A 113 10.19 -9.55 4.60
N THR A 114 8.99 -9.13 5.00
CA THR A 114 8.14 -9.90 5.91
C THR A 114 7.68 -11.21 5.28
N ALA A 115 7.31 -11.21 4.01
CA ALA A 115 6.94 -12.43 3.28
C ALA A 115 8.13 -13.38 3.15
N TRP A 116 9.32 -12.85 2.84
CA TRP A 116 10.55 -13.63 2.73
C TRP A 116 10.93 -14.28 4.08
N LEU A 117 10.90 -13.50 5.17
CA LEU A 117 11.16 -14.02 6.52
C LEU A 117 10.17 -15.11 6.90
N LYS A 118 8.89 -14.91 6.63
CA LYS A 118 7.85 -15.92 6.91
C LYS A 118 8.08 -17.22 6.10
N ALA A 119 8.53 -17.11 4.85
CA ALA A 119 8.77 -18.25 3.98
C ALA A 119 10.05 -19.02 4.36
N ASN A 120 11.11 -18.33 4.75
CA ASN A 120 12.43 -18.93 4.97
C ASN A 120 12.77 -19.16 6.45
N HIS A 121 12.19 -18.38 7.37
CA HIS A 121 12.38 -18.44 8.82
C HIS A 121 11.04 -18.38 9.57
N PRO A 122 10.09 -19.29 9.29
CA PRO A 122 8.72 -19.18 9.77
C PRO A 122 8.60 -19.22 11.30
N VAL A 123 9.41 -20.02 11.99
CA VAL A 123 9.35 -20.13 13.46
C VAL A 123 9.77 -18.83 14.13
N GLU A 124 10.91 -18.28 13.71
CA GLU A 124 11.46 -17.01 14.22
C GLU A 124 10.53 -15.83 13.85
N PHE A 125 10.01 -15.83 12.62
CA PHE A 125 9.07 -14.81 12.18
C PHE A 125 7.80 -14.81 13.01
N MET A 126 7.20 -15.98 13.25
CA MET A 126 5.99 -16.09 14.07
C MET A 126 6.24 -15.72 15.52
N ALA A 127 7.39 -16.09 16.10
CA ALA A 127 7.79 -15.66 17.43
C ALA A 127 7.88 -14.14 17.53
N GLY A 128 8.48 -13.48 16.53
CA GLY A 128 8.56 -12.02 16.43
C GLY A 128 7.20 -11.35 16.35
N VAL A 129 6.32 -11.81 15.44
CA VAL A 129 4.96 -11.30 15.26
C VAL A 129 4.14 -11.43 16.55
N MET A 130 4.18 -12.62 17.19
CA MET A 130 3.45 -12.88 18.42
C MET A 130 3.95 -12.04 19.59
N ASN A 131 5.25 -11.73 19.64
CA ASN A 131 5.80 -10.81 20.63
C ASN A 131 5.35 -9.37 20.44
N CYS A 132 5.22 -8.90 19.19
CA CYS A 132 4.69 -7.56 18.91
C CYS A 132 3.25 -7.39 19.41
N ASP A 133 2.44 -8.43 19.30
CA ASP A 133 1.03 -8.41 19.66
C ASP A 133 0.72 -9.19 20.96
N ILE A 134 1.71 -9.38 21.84
CA ILE A 134 1.60 -10.26 23.04
C ILE A 134 0.42 -9.89 23.97
N HIS A 135 -0.02 -8.64 23.95
CA HIS A 135 -1.16 -8.16 24.74
C HIS A 135 -2.52 -8.34 24.05
N LEU A 136 -2.54 -8.78 22.79
CA LEU A 136 -3.74 -8.87 21.96
C LEU A 136 -4.19 -10.33 21.84
N THR A 137 -4.91 -10.81 22.86
CA THR A 137 -5.32 -12.22 23.02
C THR A 137 -5.99 -12.79 21.77
N ASP A 138 -6.89 -12.01 21.13
CA ASP A 138 -7.62 -12.48 19.95
C ASP A 138 -6.69 -12.69 18.74
N LYS A 139 -5.71 -11.78 18.56
CA LYS A 139 -4.69 -11.94 17.53
C LYS A 139 -3.77 -13.12 17.81
N LEU A 140 -3.34 -13.28 19.06
CA LEU A 140 -2.49 -14.41 19.45
C LEU A 140 -3.18 -15.75 19.17
N ALA A 141 -4.49 -15.85 19.41
CA ALA A 141 -5.25 -17.05 19.08
C ALA A 141 -5.23 -17.34 17.57
N ALA A 142 -5.39 -16.33 16.73
CA ALA A 142 -5.32 -16.45 15.28
C ALA A 142 -3.91 -16.87 14.81
N TYR A 143 -2.86 -16.21 15.30
CA TYR A 143 -1.47 -16.54 14.98
C TYR A 143 -1.10 -17.97 15.41
N PHE A 144 -1.56 -18.39 16.58
CA PHE A 144 -1.30 -19.74 17.04
C PHE A 144 -2.03 -20.81 16.21
N GLN A 145 -3.23 -20.52 15.73
CA GLN A 145 -3.91 -21.39 14.76
C GLN A 145 -3.13 -21.50 13.44
N GLU A 146 -2.59 -20.38 12.95
CA GLU A 146 -1.73 -20.36 11.77
C GLU A 146 -0.47 -21.19 11.97
N VAL A 147 0.25 -21.02 13.10
CA VAL A 147 1.42 -21.82 13.47
C VAL A 147 1.10 -23.31 13.44
N LYS A 148 -0.03 -23.70 14.05
CA LYS A 148 -0.39 -25.10 14.26
C LYS A 148 -0.97 -25.77 13.02
N LYS A 149 -1.91 -25.09 12.32
CA LYS A 149 -2.72 -25.73 11.27
C LYS A 149 -2.23 -25.44 9.87
N GLU A 150 -1.82 -24.20 9.61
CA GLU A 150 -1.48 -23.77 8.25
C GLU A 150 0.00 -24.00 7.96
N LEU A 151 0.86 -23.61 8.89
CA LEU A 151 2.31 -23.74 8.75
C LEU A 151 2.85 -25.08 9.29
N GLY A 152 2.10 -25.76 10.17
CA GLY A 152 2.53 -27.03 10.74
C GLY A 152 3.85 -26.95 11.53
N LEU A 153 4.13 -25.79 12.16
CA LEU A 153 5.40 -25.54 12.84
C LEU A 153 5.47 -26.28 14.19
N PRO A 154 6.66 -26.75 14.56
CA PRO A 154 6.87 -27.32 15.89
C PRO A 154 6.71 -26.26 16.96
N TYR A 155 6.02 -26.60 18.05
CA TYR A 155 5.83 -25.68 19.17
C TYR A 155 5.89 -26.41 20.52
N THR A 156 6.33 -25.68 21.54
CA THR A 156 6.29 -26.11 22.95
C THR A 156 5.15 -25.37 23.65
N PRO A 157 4.20 -26.06 24.29
CA PRO A 157 3.15 -25.42 25.07
C PRO A 157 3.73 -24.67 26.29
N PRO A 158 2.95 -23.77 26.93
CA PRO A 158 3.40 -23.06 28.13
C PRO A 158 3.97 -23.99 29.18
N CYS A 159 5.17 -23.73 29.64
CA CYS A 159 5.87 -24.55 30.62
C CYS A 159 6.79 -23.67 31.47
N VAL A 160 6.63 -23.71 32.80
CA VAL A 160 7.41 -22.89 33.73
C VAL A 160 8.92 -23.16 33.68
N ASN A 161 9.33 -24.33 33.19
CA ASN A 161 10.74 -24.70 33.08
C ASN A 161 11.37 -24.38 31.72
N ARG A 162 10.58 -24.03 30.71
CA ARG A 162 11.05 -23.82 29.32
C ARG A 162 10.64 -22.50 28.73
N SER A 163 9.49 -21.99 29.16
CA SER A 163 8.92 -20.74 28.61
C SER A 163 9.53 -19.53 29.32
N GLU A 164 9.64 -18.45 28.58
CA GLU A 164 10.05 -17.15 29.07
C GLU A 164 8.83 -16.19 29.10
N ALA A 165 9.05 -14.95 29.50
CA ALA A 165 8.01 -13.92 29.49
C ALA A 165 7.45 -13.67 28.07
N GLY A 166 8.33 -13.66 27.05
CA GLY A 166 7.99 -13.56 25.63
C GLY A 166 8.05 -14.90 24.90
N PHE A 167 7.57 -14.91 23.64
CA PHE A 167 7.76 -16.04 22.73
C PHE A 167 9.22 -16.14 22.31
N THR A 168 9.78 -17.34 22.35
CA THR A 168 11.16 -17.63 21.97
C THR A 168 11.23 -18.81 21.01
N VAL A 169 12.40 -19.02 20.42
CA VAL A 169 12.68 -20.20 19.60
C VAL A 169 13.75 -21.01 20.26
N ARG A 170 13.50 -22.31 20.48
CA ARG A 170 14.49 -23.27 20.99
C ARG A 170 14.41 -24.55 20.17
N ASP A 171 15.57 -25.03 19.74
CA ASP A 171 15.69 -26.26 18.95
C ASP A 171 14.76 -26.27 17.70
N GLY A 172 14.60 -25.12 17.04
CA GLY A 172 13.74 -24.95 15.89
C GLY A 172 12.22 -24.96 16.18
N ALA A 173 11.81 -24.94 17.45
CA ALA A 173 10.41 -24.91 17.86
C ALA A 173 10.03 -23.58 18.50
N LEU A 174 8.80 -23.12 18.24
CA LEU A 174 8.21 -21.96 18.91
C LEU A 174 7.89 -22.32 20.37
N VAL A 175 8.48 -21.61 21.33
CA VAL A 175 8.17 -21.76 22.75
C VAL A 175 7.12 -20.75 23.16
N TYR A 176 5.99 -21.21 23.68
CA TYR A 176 4.86 -20.35 24.06
C TYR A 176 5.21 -19.48 25.27
N ALA A 177 4.93 -18.19 25.18
CA ALA A 177 5.22 -17.18 26.20
C ALA A 177 4.34 -17.33 27.45
N LEU A 178 4.90 -17.25 28.65
CA LEU A 178 4.11 -17.20 29.89
C LEU A 178 3.37 -15.87 30.02
N GLY A 179 3.97 -14.76 29.56
CA GLY A 179 3.36 -13.45 29.59
C GLY A 179 2.13 -13.29 28.67
N ALA A 180 1.92 -14.22 27.73
CA ALA A 180 0.76 -14.27 26.85
C ALA A 180 -0.47 -14.98 27.48
N LEU A 181 -0.28 -15.62 28.63
CA LEU A 181 -1.38 -16.29 29.32
C LEU A 181 -2.32 -15.30 29.98
N LYS A 182 -3.63 -15.53 29.83
CA LYS A 182 -4.66 -14.68 30.45
C LYS A 182 -4.50 -14.65 31.98
N GLY A 183 -4.36 -13.46 32.52
CA GLY A 183 -4.19 -13.24 33.97
C GLY A 183 -2.73 -13.31 34.44
N VAL A 184 -1.79 -13.57 33.53
CA VAL A 184 -0.35 -13.52 33.80
C VAL A 184 0.21 -12.29 33.09
N GLY A 185 0.80 -11.36 33.81
CA GLY A 185 1.42 -10.17 33.23
C GLY A 185 2.86 -10.43 32.81
N VAL A 186 3.29 -9.83 31.69
CA VAL A 186 4.70 -9.92 31.22
C VAL A 186 5.69 -9.50 32.31
N GLU A 187 5.37 -8.43 33.06
CA GLU A 187 6.25 -7.93 34.14
C GLU A 187 6.39 -8.91 35.32
N ALA A 188 5.38 -9.73 35.57
CA ALA A 188 5.45 -10.74 36.64
C ALA A 188 6.33 -11.95 36.27
N MET A 189 6.67 -12.06 34.98
CA MET A 189 7.45 -13.19 34.42
C MET A 189 8.92 -12.82 34.10
N LYS A 190 9.28 -11.54 34.27
CA LYS A 190 10.67 -11.07 34.19
C LYS A 190 11.39 -11.31 35.50
#